data_d8d47f2c69b78cbfd219c44916014cc6
#
_entry.id   d8d47f2c69b78cbfd219c44916014cc6
#
_cell.length_a   1.000
_cell.length_b   1.000
_cell.length_c   1.000
_cell.angle_alpha   90.00
_cell.angle_beta   90.00
_cell.angle_gamma   90.00
#
_symmetry.space_group_name_H-M   'P 1'
#
loop_
_entity.id
_entity.type
_entity.pdbx_description
1 polymer ?
#
loop_
_entity_poly.entity_id
_entity_poly.type
_entity_poly.pdbx_seq_one_letter_code
_entity_poly.pdbx_strand_id
1 'polypeptide(L)'
;PVVQNGLNTNKVKVSCTSPVSCQWTDGVNLYASSETELTLLLAGSQTITLNALAADGTVFEKKFEYNVESMYYPVAPEYGYFCGAGEKVWTWADTKCFGNGGGSDTGPAWWILNPEDIKEQCVSKNLPLDGKGATMQFILSGKKMIKTTMDGVKYEGKFDFDMTAGTSGWSLGTVTFTNTNILCGYDFNDASYSAWSKYNIIYLDDEKMVLGAQEHAPNSNYWYWVFKAQ
;
A
#
# COMPACT_ATOMS: atom_id res chain seq x y z
N PRO A 1 9.48 -12.32 -24.40
CA PRO A 1 8.32 -12.81 -23.69
C PRO A 1 8.44 -14.28 -23.33
N VAL A 2 7.81 -14.70 -22.23
CA VAL A 2 7.52 -16.12 -21.98
C VAL A 2 6.10 -16.39 -22.48
N VAL A 3 5.96 -17.29 -23.45
CA VAL A 3 4.70 -17.60 -24.12
C VAL A 3 4.18 -18.95 -23.63
N GLN A 4 2.90 -19.02 -23.29
CA GLN A 4 2.19 -20.23 -22.90
C GLN A 4 0.88 -20.34 -23.69
N ASN A 5 0.65 -21.49 -24.34
CA ASN A 5 -0.51 -21.72 -25.21
C ASN A 5 -0.72 -20.64 -26.29
N GLY A 6 0.38 -20.09 -26.81
CA GLY A 6 0.35 -19.03 -27.83
C GLY A 6 0.09 -17.62 -27.29
N LEU A 7 -0.11 -17.44 -25.98
CA LEU A 7 -0.36 -16.15 -25.34
C LEU A 7 0.88 -15.62 -24.61
N ASN A 8 1.10 -14.32 -24.66
CA ASN A 8 2.11 -13.64 -23.86
C ASN A 8 1.72 -13.71 -22.37
N THR A 9 2.56 -14.33 -21.56
CA THR A 9 2.31 -14.42 -20.11
C THR A 9 2.75 -13.15 -19.39
N ASN A 10 2.46 -13.08 -18.09
CA ASN A 10 2.97 -12.00 -17.21
C ASN A 10 4.47 -12.15 -16.86
N LYS A 11 5.22 -13.07 -17.51
CA LYS A 11 6.64 -13.25 -17.28
C LYS A 11 7.46 -12.81 -18.48
N VAL A 12 8.42 -11.91 -18.26
CA VAL A 12 9.22 -11.28 -19.32
C VAL A 12 10.70 -11.37 -18.98
N LYS A 13 11.48 -11.95 -19.89
CA LYS A 13 12.95 -11.89 -19.84
C LYS A 13 13.43 -10.63 -20.53
N VAL A 14 14.25 -9.86 -19.83
CA VAL A 14 14.89 -8.65 -20.34
C VAL A 14 16.40 -8.77 -20.27
N SER A 15 17.10 -8.19 -21.26
CA SER A 15 18.55 -8.16 -21.30
C SER A 15 19.07 -6.88 -21.96
N CYS A 16 20.23 -6.42 -21.48
CA CYS A 16 20.99 -5.33 -22.06
C CYS A 16 22.43 -5.79 -22.27
N THR A 17 22.89 -5.79 -23.51
CA THR A 17 24.24 -6.24 -23.90
C THR A 17 25.25 -5.08 -23.99
N SER A 18 24.80 -3.82 -23.84
CA SER A 18 25.66 -2.66 -23.79
C SER A 18 26.48 -2.63 -22.50
N PRO A 19 27.73 -2.11 -22.53
CA PRO A 19 28.59 -2.02 -21.32
C PRO A 19 28.17 -0.87 -20.41
N VAL A 20 26.99 -0.99 -19.83
CA VAL A 20 26.38 0.00 -18.91
C VAL A 20 25.85 -0.69 -17.66
N SER A 21 25.73 0.05 -16.56
CA SER A 21 24.99 -0.43 -15.39
C SER A 21 23.50 -0.33 -15.67
N CYS A 22 22.77 -1.43 -15.51
CA CYS A 22 21.36 -1.55 -15.85
C CYS A 22 20.48 -1.64 -14.61
N GLN A 23 19.34 -0.96 -14.64
CA GLN A 23 18.24 -1.10 -13.70
C GLN A 23 16.93 -1.20 -14.47
N TRP A 24 16.24 -2.31 -14.33
CA TRP A 24 14.93 -2.53 -14.92
C TRP A 24 13.83 -2.25 -13.89
N THR A 25 12.68 -1.76 -14.35
CA THR A 25 11.49 -1.63 -13.53
C THR A 25 10.22 -1.90 -14.32
N ASP A 26 9.26 -2.54 -13.65
CA ASP A 26 7.88 -2.72 -14.09
C ASP A 26 6.95 -1.63 -13.52
N GLY A 27 7.53 -0.57 -12.93
CA GLY A 27 6.80 0.48 -12.21
C GLY A 27 6.53 0.15 -10.74
N VAL A 28 6.76 -1.09 -10.30
CA VAL A 28 6.56 -1.54 -8.90
C VAL A 28 7.89 -1.98 -8.28
N ASN A 29 8.60 -2.86 -8.97
CA ASN A 29 9.85 -3.46 -8.52
C ASN A 29 11.04 -2.89 -9.31
N LEU A 30 12.23 -2.96 -8.70
CA LEU A 30 13.51 -2.55 -9.30
C LEU A 30 14.45 -3.75 -9.35
N TYR A 31 15.10 -3.95 -10.48
CA TYR A 31 16.02 -5.07 -10.74
C TYR A 31 17.35 -4.53 -11.27
N ALA A 32 18.39 -4.54 -10.44
CA ALA A 32 19.74 -4.09 -10.80
C ALA A 32 20.53 -5.24 -11.44
N SER A 33 20.34 -5.48 -12.74
CA SER A 33 21.03 -6.54 -13.49
C SER A 33 21.02 -6.21 -14.98
N SER A 34 22.05 -6.68 -15.72
CA SER A 34 22.05 -6.63 -17.18
C SER A 34 21.07 -7.64 -17.81
N GLU A 35 20.75 -8.71 -17.11
CA GLU A 35 19.74 -9.70 -17.52
C GLU A 35 18.92 -10.13 -16.31
N THR A 36 17.59 -10.15 -16.45
CA THR A 36 16.68 -10.60 -15.40
C THR A 36 15.34 -11.04 -15.97
N GLU A 37 14.50 -11.64 -15.11
CA GLU A 37 13.15 -12.03 -15.41
C GLU A 37 12.18 -11.23 -14.52
N LEU A 38 11.24 -10.55 -15.16
CA LEU A 38 10.20 -9.78 -14.48
C LEU A 38 8.93 -10.62 -14.42
N THR A 39 8.19 -10.53 -13.31
CA THR A 39 6.82 -11.04 -13.21
C THR A 39 5.89 -9.85 -13.06
N LEU A 40 5.19 -9.49 -14.13
CA LEU A 40 4.28 -8.36 -14.18
C LEU A 40 3.02 -8.66 -13.35
N LEU A 41 2.52 -7.66 -12.65
CA LEU A 41 1.47 -7.83 -11.65
C LEU A 41 0.05 -7.66 -12.19
N LEU A 42 -0.10 -7.12 -13.41
CA LEU A 42 -1.39 -6.85 -14.03
C LEU A 42 -1.45 -7.42 -15.46
N ALA A 43 -2.65 -7.77 -15.90
CA ALA A 43 -2.95 -8.07 -17.31
C ALA A 43 -3.02 -6.78 -18.15
N GLY A 44 -3.01 -6.93 -19.47
CA GLY A 44 -3.11 -5.84 -20.43
C GLY A 44 -1.78 -5.16 -20.72
N SER A 45 -1.83 -3.91 -21.19
CA SER A 45 -0.64 -3.15 -21.58
C SER A 45 0.16 -2.72 -20.35
N GLN A 46 1.44 -3.07 -20.32
CA GLN A 46 2.38 -2.78 -19.25
C GLN A 46 3.63 -2.11 -19.82
N THR A 47 4.20 -1.14 -19.10
CA THR A 47 5.46 -0.48 -19.47
C THR A 47 6.62 -1.03 -18.66
N ILE A 48 7.64 -1.53 -19.34
CA ILE A 48 8.92 -1.93 -18.73
C ILE A 48 9.95 -0.85 -19.04
N THR A 49 10.59 -0.30 -18.03
CA THR A 49 11.60 0.75 -18.20
C THR A 49 13.00 0.22 -17.88
N LEU A 50 13.94 0.48 -18.78
CA LEU A 50 15.37 0.35 -18.54
C LEU A 50 15.96 1.72 -18.22
N ASN A 51 16.55 1.86 -17.03
CA ASN A 51 17.47 2.94 -16.67
C ASN A 51 18.90 2.40 -16.78
N ALA A 52 19.75 3.09 -17.51
CA ALA A 52 21.12 2.67 -17.74
C ALA A 52 22.10 3.82 -17.47
N LEU A 53 23.24 3.50 -16.83
CA LEU A 53 24.32 4.42 -16.51
C LEU A 53 25.60 3.98 -17.24
N ALA A 54 26.11 4.81 -18.12
CA ALA A 54 27.38 4.60 -18.80
C ALA A 54 28.59 4.98 -17.91
N ALA A 55 29.78 4.52 -18.29
CA ALA A 55 31.01 4.75 -17.51
C ALA A 55 31.41 6.24 -17.45
N ASP A 56 30.97 7.05 -18.40
CA ASP A 56 31.17 8.51 -18.43
C ASP A 56 30.16 9.31 -17.60
N GLY A 57 29.24 8.62 -16.92
CA GLY A 57 28.17 9.22 -16.12
C GLY A 57 26.90 9.55 -16.89
N THR A 58 26.84 9.25 -18.19
CA THR A 58 25.62 9.49 -19.00
C THR A 58 24.52 8.53 -18.57
N VAL A 59 23.31 9.07 -18.33
CA VAL A 59 22.11 8.31 -17.96
C VAL A 59 21.18 8.21 -19.17
N PHE A 60 20.67 6.99 -19.41
CA PHE A 60 19.70 6.70 -20.46
C PHE A 60 18.44 6.09 -19.83
N GLU A 61 17.30 6.46 -20.38
CA GLU A 61 16.00 5.81 -20.11
C GLU A 61 15.44 5.24 -21.39
N LYS A 62 14.93 4.01 -21.35
CA LYS A 62 14.22 3.39 -22.48
C LYS A 62 13.00 2.63 -21.95
N LYS A 63 11.84 2.92 -22.58
CA LYS A 63 10.57 2.28 -22.28
C LYS A 63 10.20 1.25 -23.34
N PHE A 64 9.61 0.15 -22.88
CA PHE A 64 9.13 -0.94 -23.73
C PHE A 64 7.70 -1.24 -23.32
N GLU A 65 6.79 -1.20 -24.30
CA GLU A 65 5.42 -1.62 -24.10
C GLU A 65 5.32 -3.14 -24.27
N TYR A 66 4.60 -3.77 -23.35
CA TYR A 66 4.37 -5.21 -23.35
C TYR A 66 2.92 -5.51 -22.99
N ASN A 67 2.24 -6.32 -23.81
CA ASN A 67 0.86 -6.71 -23.54
C ASN A 67 0.83 -8.09 -22.87
N VAL A 68 0.36 -8.16 -21.63
CA VAL A 68 0.13 -9.37 -20.86
C VAL A 68 -1.25 -9.93 -21.25
N GLU A 69 -1.28 -11.03 -21.97
CA GLU A 69 -2.51 -11.69 -22.42
C GLU A 69 -2.99 -12.78 -21.44
N SER A 70 -2.07 -13.29 -20.61
CA SER A 70 -2.38 -14.35 -19.63
C SER A 70 -1.57 -14.16 -18.33
N MET A 71 -2.28 -14.13 -17.21
CA MET A 71 -1.71 -14.16 -15.85
C MET A 71 -1.36 -15.59 -15.44
N TYR A 72 -0.54 -16.26 -16.24
CA TYR A 72 -0.16 -17.66 -16.04
C TYR A 72 0.66 -17.88 -14.76
N TYR A 73 1.53 -16.94 -14.42
CA TYR A 73 2.33 -17.00 -13.19
C TYR A 73 1.62 -16.27 -12.07
N PRO A 74 1.42 -16.92 -10.90
CA PRO A 74 0.72 -16.31 -9.79
C PRO A 74 1.48 -15.09 -9.24
N VAL A 75 0.72 -14.09 -8.83
CA VAL A 75 1.21 -12.90 -8.11
C VAL A 75 0.55 -12.84 -6.73
N ALA A 76 1.16 -12.11 -5.80
CA ALA A 76 0.60 -11.92 -4.47
C ALA A 76 -0.78 -11.23 -4.56
N PRO A 77 -1.86 -11.85 -4.04
CA PRO A 77 -3.21 -11.32 -4.17
C PRO A 77 -3.39 -9.97 -3.48
N GLU A 78 -2.55 -9.64 -2.50
CA GLU A 78 -2.58 -8.39 -1.75
C GLU A 78 -2.41 -7.17 -2.64
N TYR A 79 -1.65 -7.28 -3.75
CA TYR A 79 -1.59 -6.21 -4.75
C TYR A 79 -2.97 -5.85 -5.30
N GLY A 80 -3.79 -6.86 -5.62
CA GLY A 80 -5.17 -6.67 -6.05
C GLY A 80 -6.05 -6.14 -4.92
N TYR A 81 -5.90 -6.65 -3.71
CA TYR A 81 -6.67 -6.17 -2.56
C TYR A 81 -6.41 -4.70 -2.30
N PHE A 82 -5.15 -4.26 -2.21
CA PHE A 82 -4.81 -2.85 -2.00
C PHE A 82 -5.17 -1.95 -3.18
N CYS A 83 -4.87 -2.38 -4.42
CA CYS A 83 -4.84 -1.50 -5.60
C CYS A 83 -5.85 -1.87 -6.70
N GLY A 84 -6.68 -2.89 -6.53
CA GLY A 84 -7.60 -3.34 -7.59
C GLY A 84 -6.85 -3.70 -8.89
N ALA A 85 -7.37 -3.21 -10.00
CA ALA A 85 -6.76 -3.39 -11.33
C ALA A 85 -5.66 -2.35 -11.63
N GLY A 86 -5.06 -1.73 -10.62
CA GLY A 86 -3.98 -0.74 -10.75
C GLY A 86 -4.09 0.42 -9.77
N GLU A 87 -5.31 0.82 -9.43
CA GLU A 87 -5.61 1.78 -8.37
C GLU A 87 -6.94 1.45 -7.69
N LYS A 88 -7.03 1.75 -6.40
CA LYS A 88 -8.25 1.57 -5.60
C LYS A 88 -8.34 2.64 -4.53
N VAL A 89 -9.56 3.12 -4.29
CA VAL A 89 -9.86 4.08 -3.23
C VAL A 89 -10.44 3.35 -2.03
N TRP A 90 -9.92 3.66 -0.86
CA TRP A 90 -10.40 3.22 0.43
C TRP A 90 -10.94 4.41 1.22
N THR A 91 -12.02 4.19 1.95
CA THR A 91 -12.58 5.17 2.89
C THR A 91 -12.97 4.47 4.20
N TRP A 92 -13.42 5.24 5.18
CA TRP A 92 -13.91 4.68 6.44
C TRP A 92 -15.06 3.69 6.23
N ALA A 93 -15.09 2.60 6.99
CA ALA A 93 -16.27 1.76 7.10
C ALA A 93 -17.46 2.58 7.66
N ASP A 94 -18.68 2.19 7.32
CA ASP A 94 -19.87 2.98 7.64
C ASP A 94 -20.12 3.16 9.15
N THR A 95 -19.67 2.19 9.94
CA THR A 95 -19.81 2.21 11.41
C THR A 95 -18.61 1.56 12.07
N LYS A 96 -18.35 1.90 13.35
CA LYS A 96 -17.32 1.28 14.18
C LYS A 96 -15.95 1.24 13.48
N CYS A 97 -15.60 2.37 12.86
CA CYS A 97 -14.47 2.41 11.94
C CYS A 97 -13.13 2.77 12.58
N PHE A 98 -13.14 3.34 13.78
CA PHE A 98 -11.93 3.75 14.50
C PHE A 98 -12.11 3.58 16.01
N GLY A 99 -11.04 3.24 16.71
CA GLY A 99 -11.05 3.13 18.17
C GLY A 99 -9.95 2.24 18.70
N ASN A 100 -9.99 1.94 19.99
CA ASN A 100 -9.00 1.11 20.66
C ASN A 100 -9.56 -0.22 21.16
N GLY A 101 -8.63 -1.11 21.56
CA GLY A 101 -8.93 -2.46 22.04
C GLY A 101 -7.68 -3.16 22.55
N GLY A 102 -7.79 -4.43 22.85
CA GLY A 102 -6.68 -5.29 23.27
C GLY A 102 -5.87 -5.83 22.09
N GLY A 103 -4.69 -6.37 22.37
CA GLY A 103 -3.76 -6.89 21.36
C GLY A 103 -4.20 -8.18 20.66
N SER A 104 -5.38 -8.72 20.97
CA SER A 104 -5.98 -9.88 20.28
C SER A 104 -7.32 -9.55 19.62
N ASP A 105 -7.77 -8.30 19.72
CA ASP A 105 -9.00 -7.87 19.06
C ASP A 105 -8.80 -7.79 17.54
N THR A 106 -9.88 -7.91 16.81
CA THR A 106 -9.89 -7.84 15.33
C THR A 106 -10.49 -6.54 14.80
N GLY A 107 -10.63 -5.54 15.68
CA GLY A 107 -11.17 -4.22 15.41
C GLY A 107 -11.40 -3.42 16.68
N PRO A 108 -11.97 -2.21 16.59
CA PRO A 108 -12.28 -1.38 17.74
C PRO A 108 -13.23 -2.11 18.71
N ALA A 109 -12.89 -2.13 20.01
CA ALA A 109 -13.62 -2.91 21.02
C ALA A 109 -14.04 -2.11 22.26
N TRP A 110 -13.24 -1.14 22.72
CA TRP A 110 -13.50 -0.43 23.99
C TRP A 110 -14.08 0.96 23.78
N TRP A 111 -13.36 1.82 23.07
CA TRP A 111 -13.83 3.13 22.65
C TRP A 111 -13.94 3.11 21.12
N ILE A 112 -15.11 3.43 20.61
CA ILE A 112 -15.49 3.18 19.21
C ILE A 112 -16.11 4.43 18.62
N LEU A 113 -15.62 4.83 17.44
CA LEU A 113 -16.15 5.95 16.66
C LEU A 113 -16.70 5.48 15.32
N ASN A 114 -17.71 6.22 14.84
CA ASN A 114 -18.17 6.20 13.46
C ASN A 114 -17.49 7.33 12.67
N PRO A 115 -17.55 7.32 11.33
CA PRO A 115 -16.90 8.35 10.52
C PRO A 115 -17.32 9.79 10.87
N GLU A 116 -18.55 9.98 11.29
CA GLU A 116 -19.09 11.28 11.70
C GLU A 116 -18.46 11.83 12.97
N ASP A 117 -18.03 10.97 13.89
CA ASP A 117 -17.51 11.34 15.20
C ASP A 117 -16.03 11.74 15.16
N ILE A 118 -15.27 11.30 14.14
CA ILE A 118 -13.82 11.47 14.04
C ILE A 118 -13.43 12.94 13.95
N LYS A 119 -14.20 13.75 13.20
CA LYS A 119 -13.91 15.17 13.00
C LYS A 119 -13.75 15.93 14.32
N GLU A 120 -14.67 15.74 15.25
CA GLU A 120 -14.64 16.44 16.53
C GLU A 120 -13.39 16.05 17.36
N GLN A 121 -12.99 14.79 17.26
CA GLN A 121 -11.76 14.31 17.91
C GLN A 121 -10.50 14.95 17.30
N CYS A 122 -10.44 15.06 15.98
CA CYS A 122 -9.32 15.72 15.30
C CYS A 122 -9.24 17.20 15.69
N VAL A 123 -10.37 17.91 15.69
CA VAL A 123 -10.44 19.33 16.11
C VAL A 123 -9.98 19.51 17.55
N SER A 124 -10.46 18.69 18.48
CA SER A 124 -10.11 18.80 19.91
C SER A 124 -8.62 18.58 20.19
N LYS A 125 -7.93 17.90 19.30
CA LYS A 125 -6.50 17.52 19.42
C LYS A 125 -5.59 18.31 18.45
N ASN A 126 -6.16 19.28 17.73
CA ASN A 126 -5.45 20.06 16.71
C ASN A 126 -4.72 19.19 15.67
N LEU A 127 -5.37 18.09 15.26
CA LEU A 127 -4.90 17.18 14.22
C LEU A 127 -5.51 17.57 12.85
N PRO A 128 -4.89 17.12 11.73
CA PRO A 128 -5.51 17.25 10.41
C PRO A 128 -6.93 16.70 10.42
N LEU A 129 -7.87 17.43 9.79
CA LEU A 129 -9.29 17.06 9.79
C LEU A 129 -9.48 15.71 9.07
N ASP A 130 -10.14 14.80 9.74
CA ASP A 130 -10.43 13.47 9.22
C ASP A 130 -11.86 13.05 9.56
N GLY A 131 -12.34 11.95 8.96
CA GLY A 131 -13.66 11.42 9.17
C GLY A 131 -14.41 11.20 7.85
N LYS A 132 -15.73 11.35 7.88
CA LYS A 132 -16.60 11.10 6.71
C LYS A 132 -16.18 11.92 5.49
N GLY A 133 -15.95 11.23 4.36
CA GLY A 133 -15.51 11.83 3.10
C GLY A 133 -14.00 11.83 2.89
N ALA A 134 -13.20 11.53 3.91
CA ALA A 134 -11.76 11.33 3.74
C ALA A 134 -11.47 10.00 3.03
N THR A 135 -10.40 9.96 2.23
CA THR A 135 -10.05 8.79 1.40
C THR A 135 -8.55 8.51 1.38
N MET A 136 -8.21 7.27 1.05
CA MET A 136 -6.86 6.83 0.69
C MET A 136 -6.92 6.16 -0.68
N GLN A 137 -6.19 6.67 -1.65
CA GLN A 137 -6.02 6.05 -2.96
C GLN A 137 -4.69 5.30 -2.98
N PHE A 138 -4.75 3.99 -3.17
CA PHE A 138 -3.59 3.13 -3.36
C PHE A 138 -3.37 2.92 -4.85
N ILE A 139 -2.18 3.22 -5.33
CA ILE A 139 -1.79 3.14 -6.74
C ILE A 139 -0.61 2.17 -6.84
N LEU A 140 -0.78 1.09 -7.62
CA LEU A 140 0.22 0.03 -7.76
C LEU A 140 1.52 0.56 -8.37
N SER A 141 1.41 1.36 -9.43
CA SER A 141 2.59 1.97 -10.08
C SER A 141 3.34 2.88 -9.10
N GLY A 142 4.57 2.49 -8.78
CA GLY A 142 5.41 3.16 -7.79
C GLY A 142 5.00 2.92 -6.34
N LYS A 143 4.04 2.02 -6.07
CA LYS A 143 3.48 1.74 -4.74
C LYS A 143 3.09 3.04 -4.01
N LYS A 144 2.34 3.91 -4.70
CA LYS A 144 1.95 5.22 -4.17
C LYS A 144 0.70 5.13 -3.31
N MET A 145 0.63 6.00 -2.29
CA MET A 145 -0.60 6.24 -1.54
C MET A 145 -0.87 7.73 -1.43
N ILE A 146 -2.10 8.13 -1.78
CA ILE A 146 -2.57 9.51 -1.68
C ILE A 146 -3.68 9.54 -0.63
N LYS A 147 -3.41 10.14 0.52
CA LYS A 147 -4.42 10.43 1.52
C LYS A 147 -5.07 11.78 1.19
N THR A 148 -6.39 11.82 1.15
CA THR A 148 -7.18 13.06 1.04
C THR A 148 -8.02 13.21 2.30
N THR A 149 -7.77 14.25 3.08
CA THR A 149 -8.53 14.57 4.29
C THR A 149 -9.95 15.03 3.95
N MET A 150 -10.83 15.09 4.94
CA MET A 150 -12.22 15.49 4.71
C MET A 150 -12.39 16.94 4.20
N ASP A 151 -11.40 17.81 4.41
CA ASP A 151 -11.33 19.18 3.88
C ASP A 151 -10.56 19.28 2.56
N GLY A 152 -10.19 18.14 1.95
CA GLY A 152 -9.60 18.05 0.63
C GLY A 152 -8.08 18.24 0.57
N VAL A 153 -7.40 18.35 1.70
CA VAL A 153 -5.92 18.41 1.73
C VAL A 153 -5.34 17.04 1.37
N LYS A 154 -4.36 17.04 0.47
CA LYS A 154 -3.71 15.81 -0.02
C LYS A 154 -2.34 15.63 0.58
N TYR A 155 -2.05 14.39 0.97
CA TYR A 155 -0.74 13.94 1.43
C TYR A 155 -0.32 12.76 0.55
N GLU A 156 0.84 12.87 -0.08
CA GLU A 156 1.36 11.83 -0.98
C GLU A 156 2.54 11.13 -0.35
N GLY A 157 2.56 9.82 -0.51
CA GLY A 157 3.65 8.98 -0.04
C GLY A 157 3.65 7.64 -0.76
N LYS A 158 4.31 6.67 -0.14
CA LYS A 158 4.39 5.30 -0.64
C LYS A 158 3.91 4.34 0.42
N PHE A 159 3.47 3.16 -0.02
CA PHE A 159 3.20 2.02 0.84
C PHE A 159 4.03 0.82 0.41
N ASP A 160 4.28 -0.08 1.34
CA ASP A 160 4.82 -1.41 1.10
C ASP A 160 4.22 -2.37 2.11
N PHE A 161 4.15 -3.67 1.81
CA PHE A 161 3.61 -4.66 2.72
C PHE A 161 4.52 -5.89 2.82
N ASP A 162 4.47 -6.54 3.99
CA ASP A 162 5.21 -7.78 4.27
C ASP A 162 4.24 -8.78 4.93
N MET A 163 3.80 -9.77 4.13
CA MET A 163 2.91 -10.82 4.61
C MET A 163 3.62 -11.90 5.42
N THR A 164 4.95 -11.88 5.48
CA THR A 164 5.73 -12.78 6.35
C THR A 164 5.87 -12.26 7.78
N ALA A 165 5.58 -10.99 8.00
CA ALA A 165 5.67 -10.30 9.29
C ALA A 165 4.37 -10.38 10.11
N GLY A 166 3.44 -11.27 9.76
CA GLY A 166 2.18 -11.48 10.47
C GLY A 166 2.37 -12.22 11.80
N THR A 167 1.42 -12.02 12.72
CA THR A 167 1.33 -12.75 13.98
C THR A 167 0.28 -13.84 13.84
N SER A 168 0.68 -15.10 13.98
CA SER A 168 -0.21 -16.26 13.83
C SER A 168 -1.47 -16.13 14.69
N GLY A 169 -2.63 -16.30 14.06
CA GLY A 169 -3.95 -16.23 14.69
C GLY A 169 -4.45 -14.80 14.97
N TRP A 170 -3.70 -13.75 14.59
CA TRP A 170 -4.13 -12.37 14.80
C TRP A 170 -3.94 -11.47 13.58
N SER A 171 -2.74 -11.34 13.02
CA SER A 171 -2.49 -10.50 11.85
C SER A 171 -1.93 -11.28 10.68
N LEU A 172 -2.31 -10.87 9.46
CA LEU A 172 -1.89 -11.49 8.20
C LEU A 172 -0.46 -11.08 7.82
N GLY A 173 -0.06 -9.86 8.18
CA GLY A 173 1.20 -9.23 7.80
C GLY A 173 1.28 -7.81 8.32
N THR A 174 2.14 -7.02 7.72
CA THR A 174 2.28 -5.59 8.03
C THR A 174 2.23 -4.74 6.76
N VAL A 175 1.74 -3.50 6.90
CA VAL A 175 1.85 -2.44 5.88
C VAL A 175 2.61 -1.26 6.45
N THR A 176 3.52 -0.70 5.65
CA THR A 176 4.36 0.45 6.03
C THR A 176 4.13 1.60 5.06
N PHE A 177 4.05 2.81 5.58
CA PHE A 177 3.90 4.03 4.80
C PHE A 177 5.14 4.92 4.93
N THR A 178 5.52 5.57 3.84
CA THR A 178 6.64 6.53 3.80
C THR A 178 6.13 7.86 3.28
N ASN A 179 6.48 8.96 3.95
CA ASN A 179 6.06 10.34 3.68
C ASN A 179 4.55 10.60 3.86
N THR A 180 3.80 9.66 4.39
CA THR A 180 2.39 9.79 4.73
C THR A 180 2.01 8.78 5.81
N ASN A 181 0.78 8.85 6.31
CA ASN A 181 0.16 7.84 7.16
C ASN A 181 -1.30 7.62 6.70
N ILE A 182 -1.98 6.65 7.30
CA ILE A 182 -3.39 6.38 7.00
C ILE A 182 -4.31 7.49 7.53
N LEU A 183 -5.60 7.41 7.18
CA LEU A 183 -6.63 8.27 7.77
C LEU A 183 -6.58 8.15 9.30
N CYS A 184 -6.56 9.31 9.98
CA CYS A 184 -6.49 9.42 11.44
C CYS A 184 -5.44 8.52 12.09
N GLY A 185 -4.26 8.36 11.45
CA GLY A 185 -3.18 7.47 11.89
C GLY A 185 -2.36 8.06 13.04
N TYR A 186 -3.02 8.48 14.13
CA TYR A 186 -2.42 9.12 15.31
C TYR A 186 -2.83 8.40 16.59
N ASP A 187 -1.91 8.31 17.54
CA ASP A 187 -2.17 7.80 18.88
C ASP A 187 -2.89 8.85 19.74
N PHE A 188 -4.19 8.67 19.97
CA PHE A 188 -4.99 9.60 20.76
C PHE A 188 -4.74 9.51 22.25
N ASN A 189 -4.05 8.48 22.72
CA ASN A 189 -3.63 8.31 24.12
C ASN A 189 -2.20 8.81 24.37
N ASP A 190 -1.43 9.14 23.31
CA ASP A 190 -0.14 9.81 23.44
C ASP A 190 -0.34 11.34 23.49
N ALA A 191 0.29 11.99 24.47
CA ALA A 191 0.19 13.44 24.65
C ALA A 191 0.72 14.25 23.47
N SER A 192 1.62 13.67 22.66
CA SER A 192 2.15 14.27 21.43
C SER A 192 1.34 13.92 20.16
N TYR A 193 0.34 13.04 20.31
CA TYR A 193 -0.42 12.49 19.20
C TYR A 193 0.47 11.95 18.07
N SER A 194 1.48 11.17 18.45
CA SER A 194 2.44 10.60 17.51
C SER A 194 1.75 9.76 16.44
N ALA A 195 2.23 9.89 15.19
CA ALA A 195 1.73 9.11 14.09
C ALA A 195 2.47 7.79 13.95
N TRP A 196 1.78 6.75 13.50
CA TRP A 196 2.41 5.53 13.04
C TRP A 196 2.76 5.60 11.55
N SER A 197 3.83 4.90 11.19
CA SER A 197 4.18 4.63 9.79
C SER A 197 4.01 3.15 9.43
N LYS A 198 3.83 2.27 10.43
CA LYS A 198 3.69 0.82 10.25
C LYS A 198 2.50 0.29 11.02
N TYR A 199 1.71 -0.56 10.35
CA TYR A 199 0.48 -1.14 10.90
C TYR A 199 0.46 -2.65 10.66
N ASN A 200 -0.16 -3.40 11.58
CA ASN A 200 -0.52 -4.78 11.36
C ASN A 200 -1.75 -4.85 10.45
N ILE A 201 -1.73 -5.74 9.48
CA ILE A 201 -2.88 -6.07 8.64
C ILE A 201 -3.67 -7.15 9.37
N ILE A 202 -4.79 -6.79 9.98
CA ILE A 202 -5.65 -7.71 10.73
C ILE A 202 -6.58 -8.45 9.78
N TYR A 203 -7.07 -7.74 8.77
CA TYR A 203 -7.93 -8.26 7.72
C TYR A 203 -7.71 -7.48 6.42
N LEU A 204 -7.74 -8.17 5.28
CA LEU A 204 -7.63 -7.54 3.97
C LEU A 204 -8.27 -8.44 2.90
N ASP A 205 -9.23 -7.88 2.19
CA ASP A 205 -9.81 -8.44 0.96
C ASP A 205 -10.17 -7.32 -0.04
N ASP A 206 -10.97 -7.61 -1.06
CA ASP A 206 -11.36 -6.65 -2.07
C ASP A 206 -12.26 -5.51 -1.56
N GLU A 207 -12.97 -5.71 -0.45
CA GLU A 207 -14.01 -4.81 0.05
C GLU A 207 -13.66 -4.19 1.39
N LYS A 208 -12.85 -4.87 2.21
CA LYS A 208 -12.58 -4.48 3.60
C LYS A 208 -11.11 -4.56 3.95
N MET A 209 -10.63 -3.58 4.69
CA MET A 209 -9.31 -3.57 5.29
C MET A 209 -9.42 -3.20 6.77
N VAL A 210 -8.77 -4.00 7.64
CA VAL A 210 -8.62 -3.68 9.07
C VAL A 210 -7.15 -3.61 9.39
N LEU A 211 -6.74 -2.48 9.92
CA LEU A 211 -5.39 -2.24 10.37
C LEU A 211 -5.35 -2.07 11.89
N GLY A 212 -4.24 -2.47 12.50
CA GLY A 212 -4.01 -2.31 13.94
C GLY A 212 -2.59 -1.83 14.24
N ALA A 213 -2.43 -0.97 15.25
CA ALA A 213 -1.13 -0.55 15.76
C ALA A 213 -1.14 -0.49 17.28
N GLN A 214 -0.06 -0.96 17.92
CA GLN A 214 0.09 -0.87 19.36
C GLN A 214 0.25 0.59 19.77
N GLU A 215 -0.36 0.99 20.89
CA GLU A 215 -0.15 2.31 21.49
C GLU A 215 1.35 2.57 21.74
N HIS A 216 1.75 3.83 21.63
CA HIS A 216 3.15 4.22 21.90
C HIS A 216 3.50 4.11 23.39
N ALA A 217 2.50 4.14 24.27
CA ALA A 217 2.68 3.88 25.69
C ALA A 217 3.11 2.42 25.94
N PRO A 218 3.86 2.13 27.01
CA PRO A 218 4.32 0.78 27.34
C PRO A 218 3.18 -0.08 27.94
N ASN A 219 2.16 -0.34 27.15
CA ASN A 219 1.00 -1.16 27.49
C ASN A 219 0.71 -2.17 26.35
N SER A 220 -0.33 -2.97 26.50
CA SER A 220 -0.77 -3.97 25.51
C SER A 220 -1.98 -3.52 24.70
N ASN A 221 -2.30 -2.23 24.72
CA ASN A 221 -3.44 -1.69 24.00
C ASN A 221 -3.09 -1.43 22.55
N TYR A 222 -4.11 -1.49 21.71
CA TYR A 222 -4.00 -1.26 20.28
C TYR A 222 -5.05 -0.27 19.81
N TRP A 223 -4.70 0.48 18.77
CA TRP A 223 -5.64 1.24 17.95
C TRP A 223 -5.99 0.44 16.71
N TYR A 224 -7.24 0.57 16.25
CA TYR A 224 -7.80 -0.15 15.11
C TYR A 224 -8.48 0.81 14.15
N TRP A 225 -8.30 0.57 12.87
CA TRP A 225 -8.89 1.28 11.75
C TRP A 225 -9.60 0.29 10.85
N VAL A 226 -10.84 0.59 10.49
CA VAL A 226 -11.66 -0.25 9.60
C VAL A 226 -12.04 0.58 8.39
N PHE A 227 -11.61 0.13 7.22
CA PHE A 227 -11.87 0.76 5.95
C PHE A 227 -12.69 -0.14 5.05
N LYS A 228 -13.41 0.47 4.10
CA LYS A 228 -14.08 -0.20 2.98
C LYS A 228 -13.56 0.35 1.66
N ALA A 229 -13.61 -0.46 0.60
CA ALA A 229 -13.41 -0.01 -0.77
C ALA A 229 -14.58 0.93 -1.19
N GLN A 230 -14.26 1.90 -2.08
CA GLN A 230 -15.21 2.88 -2.59
C GLN A 230 -15.50 2.61 -4.08
#